data_091a301a6a824e2381e8047b5f1680dc
#
_entry.id   091a301a6a824e2381e8047b5f1680dc
#
_cell.length_a   1.000
_cell.length_b   1.000
_cell.length_c   1.000
_cell.angle_alpha   90.00
_cell.angle_beta   90.00
_cell.angle_gamma   90.00
#
_symmetry.space_group_name_H-M   'P 1'
#
loop_
_entity.id
_entity.type
_entity.pdbx_description
1 polymer ?
#
loop_
_entity_poly.entity_id
_entity_poly.type
_entity_poly.pdbx_seq_one_letter_code
_entity_poly.pdbx_strand_id
1 'polypeptide(L)'
;MDDDRSFAAVLLDIDGTLLDSNDAHARAWVETLARHGRPVRFERVRALIGKGGDKILATLLGIGDEEPLGRRLSEDRRRLFLGRYLRSLRPTPGARPLLERMRAEGLALVVATSASGDELAALLRQAGIDDLIASAATSSDAARSKPDPDIVGVALNKSGVIAARALMLGDTPYDIEAATRAGVATIALRCGRGWDDAALAGAIAIFDDPKALLAAWERSPLARSASAQASPQG
;
A
#
# COMPACT_ATOMS: atom_id res chain seq x y z
N MET A 1 8.40 -20.48 -25.70
CA MET A 1 8.44 -19.33 -24.75
C MET A 1 7.48 -19.71 -23.65
N ASP A 2 8.00 -20.22 -22.55
CA ASP A 2 7.18 -20.67 -21.42
C ASP A 2 6.54 -19.44 -20.76
N ASP A 3 5.25 -19.31 -20.96
CA ASP A 3 4.40 -18.30 -20.30
C ASP A 3 4.07 -18.78 -18.87
N ASP A 4 5.11 -19.13 -18.12
CA ASP A 4 5.00 -19.50 -16.70
C ASP A 4 4.93 -18.23 -15.85
N ARG A 5 3.77 -17.54 -15.91
CA ARG A 5 3.47 -16.33 -15.17
C ARG A 5 3.20 -16.63 -13.69
N SER A 6 4.08 -17.36 -13.02
CA SER A 6 3.98 -17.46 -11.57
C SER A 6 4.64 -16.24 -10.94
N PHE A 7 3.88 -15.43 -10.22
CA PHE A 7 4.42 -14.38 -9.37
C PHE A 7 5.31 -15.02 -8.28
N ALA A 8 6.37 -14.33 -7.91
CA ALA A 8 7.31 -14.76 -6.88
C ALA A 8 7.35 -13.78 -5.69
N ALA A 9 6.84 -12.57 -5.87
CA ALA A 9 6.74 -11.57 -4.81
C ALA A 9 5.43 -10.80 -4.88
N VAL A 10 4.94 -10.35 -3.71
CA VAL A 10 3.85 -9.39 -3.58
C VAL A 10 4.39 -8.15 -2.87
N LEU A 11 4.26 -7.01 -3.54
CA LEU A 11 4.53 -5.69 -2.99
C LEU A 11 3.24 -5.18 -2.33
N LEU A 12 3.30 -4.89 -1.06
CA LEU A 12 2.13 -4.66 -0.22
C LEU A 12 2.02 -3.18 0.16
N ASP A 13 0.95 -2.53 -0.23
CA ASP A 13 0.52 -1.32 0.45
C ASP A 13 -0.10 -1.67 1.82
N ILE A 14 -0.15 -0.71 2.73
CA ILE A 14 -0.68 -0.90 4.09
C ILE A 14 -1.99 -0.15 4.30
N ASP A 15 -1.97 1.17 4.05
CA ASP A 15 -3.06 2.08 4.42
C ASP A 15 -4.26 1.94 3.48
N GLY A 16 -5.39 1.46 4.02
CA GLY A 16 -6.57 1.12 3.22
C GLY A 16 -6.53 -0.29 2.63
N THR A 17 -5.35 -0.90 2.55
CA THR A 17 -5.11 -2.23 1.98
C THR A 17 -5.13 -3.33 3.05
N LEU A 18 -4.23 -3.25 4.03
CA LEU A 18 -4.11 -4.23 5.12
C LEU A 18 -4.59 -3.69 6.47
N LEU A 19 -4.71 -2.37 6.59
CA LEU A 19 -5.24 -1.66 7.76
C LEU A 19 -6.27 -0.62 7.30
N ASP A 20 -7.44 -0.56 7.92
CA ASP A 20 -8.50 0.43 7.63
C ASP A 20 -8.10 1.80 8.22
N SER A 21 -7.18 2.50 7.58
CA SER A 21 -6.52 3.70 8.10
C SER A 21 -6.77 4.98 7.29
N ASN A 22 -7.27 4.88 6.06
CA ASN A 22 -7.38 6.01 5.13
C ASN A 22 -8.12 7.22 5.70
N ASP A 23 -9.29 7.00 6.33
CA ASP A 23 -10.07 8.07 6.93
C ASP A 23 -9.36 8.69 8.14
N ALA A 24 -8.62 7.89 8.91
CA ALA A 24 -7.85 8.37 10.04
C ALA A 24 -6.69 9.26 9.60
N HIS A 25 -5.99 8.88 8.52
CA HIS A 25 -4.96 9.72 7.91
C HIS A 25 -5.55 11.04 7.41
N ALA A 26 -6.69 11.00 6.70
CA ALA A 26 -7.36 12.20 6.24
C ALA A 26 -7.76 13.13 7.40
N ARG A 27 -8.33 12.58 8.47
CA ARG A 27 -8.69 13.36 9.70
C ARG A 27 -7.47 13.95 10.37
N ALA A 28 -6.36 13.21 10.47
CA ALA A 28 -5.13 13.71 11.05
C ALA A 28 -4.57 14.90 10.26
N TRP A 29 -4.60 14.84 8.93
CA TRP A 29 -4.23 15.98 8.08
C TRP A 29 -5.17 17.17 8.26
N VAL A 30 -6.49 16.96 8.20
CA VAL A 30 -7.50 18.04 8.38
C VAL A 30 -7.29 18.74 9.71
N GLU A 31 -7.15 18.00 10.80
CA GLU A 31 -6.97 18.56 12.13
C GLU A 31 -5.62 19.28 12.26
N THR A 32 -4.55 18.74 11.72
CA THR A 32 -3.24 19.38 11.73
C THR A 32 -3.26 20.68 10.95
N LEU A 33 -3.79 20.67 9.73
CA LEU A 33 -3.87 21.86 8.90
C LEU A 33 -4.73 22.95 9.56
N ALA A 34 -5.86 22.58 10.19
CA ALA A 34 -6.70 23.53 10.91
C ALA A 34 -5.97 24.17 12.12
N ARG A 35 -5.18 23.40 12.89
CA ARG A 35 -4.36 23.90 14.00
C ARG A 35 -3.30 24.91 13.55
N HIS A 36 -2.85 24.79 12.31
CA HIS A 36 -1.90 25.73 11.69
C HIS A 36 -2.57 26.86 10.90
N GLY A 37 -3.88 27.11 11.12
CA GLY A 37 -4.61 28.18 10.46
C GLY A 37 -4.87 27.97 8.96
N ARG A 38 -4.82 26.73 8.49
CA ARG A 38 -5.01 26.34 7.08
C ARG A 38 -6.11 25.28 6.93
N PRO A 39 -7.37 25.59 7.32
CA PRO A 39 -8.44 24.60 7.27
C PRO A 39 -8.70 24.12 5.85
N VAL A 40 -8.84 22.80 5.69
CA VAL A 40 -9.15 22.14 4.42
C VAL A 40 -10.29 21.16 4.64
N ARG A 41 -11.19 21.01 3.64
CA ARG A 41 -12.30 20.06 3.72
C ARG A 41 -11.79 18.62 3.70
N PHE A 42 -12.45 17.75 4.47
CA PHE A 42 -12.10 16.35 4.61
C PHE A 42 -12.04 15.63 3.26
N GLU A 43 -13.04 15.81 2.40
CA GLU A 43 -13.14 15.11 1.12
C GLU A 43 -11.95 15.45 0.20
N ARG A 44 -11.49 16.71 0.26
CA ARG A 44 -10.33 17.16 -0.51
C ARG A 44 -9.03 16.49 -0.05
N VAL A 45 -8.88 16.31 1.25
CA VAL A 45 -7.73 15.58 1.82
C VAL A 45 -7.86 14.09 1.53
N ARG A 46 -9.08 13.53 1.75
CA ARG A 46 -9.35 12.10 1.58
C ARG A 46 -9.02 11.59 0.17
N ALA A 47 -9.32 12.40 -0.85
CA ALA A 47 -8.99 12.09 -2.24
C ALA A 47 -7.47 12.07 -2.53
N LEU A 48 -6.62 12.51 -1.61
CA LEU A 48 -5.17 12.48 -1.76
C LEU A 48 -4.51 11.38 -0.93
N ILE A 49 -5.25 10.69 -0.05
CA ILE A 49 -4.72 9.59 0.75
C ILE A 49 -4.34 8.43 -0.17
N GLY A 50 -3.19 7.86 0.06
CA GLY A 50 -2.48 6.93 -0.83
C GLY A 50 -1.23 7.57 -1.45
N LYS A 51 -1.22 8.91 -1.60
CA LYS A 51 0.00 9.68 -1.89
C LYS A 51 0.80 9.90 -0.61
N GLY A 52 2.09 10.21 -0.75
CA GLY A 52 2.90 10.66 0.39
C GLY A 52 2.62 12.10 0.81
N GLY A 53 3.13 12.46 1.99
CA GLY A 53 2.99 13.80 2.55
C GLY A 53 3.53 14.91 1.64
N ASP A 54 4.62 14.67 0.91
CA ASP A 54 5.19 15.54 -0.13
C ASP A 54 4.14 15.98 -1.16
N LYS A 55 3.41 15.00 -1.73
CA LYS A 55 2.37 15.25 -2.74
C LYS A 55 1.12 15.89 -2.13
N ILE A 56 0.76 15.51 -0.91
CA ILE A 56 -0.41 16.08 -0.20
C ILE A 56 -0.18 17.56 0.05
N LEU A 57 0.98 17.94 0.62
CA LEU A 57 1.30 19.33 0.92
C LEU A 57 1.45 20.19 -0.34
N ALA A 58 2.12 19.67 -1.37
CA ALA A 58 2.22 20.34 -2.66
C ALA A 58 0.84 20.60 -3.28
N THR A 59 -0.07 19.60 -3.24
CA THR A 59 -1.43 19.72 -3.83
C THR A 59 -2.33 20.67 -3.04
N LEU A 60 -2.26 20.63 -1.70
CA LEU A 60 -3.19 21.41 -0.86
C LEU A 60 -2.71 22.85 -0.62
N LEU A 61 -1.40 23.05 -0.49
CA LEU A 61 -0.82 24.31 -0.03
C LEU A 61 0.22 24.89 -0.99
N GLY A 62 0.67 24.16 -2.01
CA GLY A 62 1.73 24.59 -2.91
C GLY A 62 3.12 24.65 -2.26
N ILE A 63 3.35 23.90 -1.17
CA ILE A 63 4.63 23.86 -0.44
C ILE A 63 5.25 22.46 -0.50
N GLY A 64 6.59 22.42 -0.48
CA GLY A 64 7.35 21.17 -0.36
C GLY A 64 7.39 20.67 1.09
N ASP A 65 7.53 19.38 1.25
CA ASP A 65 7.74 18.74 2.57
C ASP A 65 9.13 19.06 3.15
N GLU A 66 10.09 19.43 2.31
CA GLU A 66 11.42 19.91 2.70
C GLU A 66 11.42 21.34 3.26
N GLU A 67 10.38 22.11 3.03
CA GLU A 67 10.25 23.45 3.59
C GLU A 67 10.01 23.41 5.11
N PRO A 68 10.44 24.43 5.89
CA PRO A 68 10.26 24.42 7.35
C PRO A 68 8.81 24.20 7.80
N LEU A 69 7.85 24.80 7.08
CA LEU A 69 6.41 24.59 7.38
C LEU A 69 5.96 23.18 6.99
N GLY A 70 6.39 22.66 5.82
CA GLY A 70 6.07 21.32 5.35
C GLY A 70 6.54 20.25 6.33
N ARG A 71 7.80 20.32 6.76
CA ARG A 71 8.34 19.40 7.79
C ARG A 71 7.54 19.45 9.09
N ARG A 72 7.23 20.65 9.59
CA ARG A 72 6.42 20.81 10.82
C ARG A 72 5.03 20.20 10.68
N LEU A 73 4.36 20.43 9.56
CA LEU A 73 3.03 19.89 9.31
C LEU A 73 3.05 18.35 9.24
N SER A 74 4.02 17.77 8.54
CA SER A 74 4.17 16.32 8.42
C SER A 74 4.45 15.67 9.77
N GLU A 75 5.32 16.29 10.60
CA GLU A 75 5.65 15.79 11.93
C GLU A 75 4.45 15.90 12.90
N ASP A 76 3.75 17.03 12.91
CA ASP A 76 2.57 17.24 13.76
C ASP A 76 1.43 16.29 13.36
N ARG A 77 1.21 16.05 12.05
CA ARG A 77 0.26 15.07 11.56
C ARG A 77 0.63 13.66 12.02
N ARG A 78 1.91 13.27 11.87
CA ARG A 78 2.39 11.96 12.32
C ARG A 78 2.18 11.76 13.81
N ARG A 79 2.55 12.72 14.66
CA ARG A 79 2.34 12.67 16.12
C ARG A 79 0.86 12.55 16.46
N LEU A 80 0.02 13.33 15.80
CA LEU A 80 -1.43 13.29 16.00
C LEU A 80 -2.02 11.93 15.59
N PHE A 81 -1.62 11.41 14.44
CA PHE A 81 -2.08 10.12 13.95
C PHE A 81 -1.70 8.98 14.90
N LEU A 82 -0.43 8.86 15.24
CA LEU A 82 0.06 7.81 16.13
C LEU A 82 -0.54 7.91 17.54
N GLY A 83 -0.67 9.12 18.08
CA GLY A 83 -1.16 9.33 19.44
C GLY A 83 -2.67 9.21 19.60
N ARG A 84 -3.46 9.56 18.58
CA ARG A 84 -4.92 9.66 18.71
C ARG A 84 -5.69 8.63 17.89
N TYR A 85 -5.26 8.35 16.66
CA TYR A 85 -6.05 7.55 15.71
C TYR A 85 -5.63 6.08 15.66
N LEU A 86 -4.33 5.80 15.66
CA LEU A 86 -3.78 4.49 15.38
C LEU A 86 -4.44 3.37 16.21
N ARG A 87 -4.56 3.56 17.53
CA ARG A 87 -5.08 2.51 18.43
C ARG A 87 -6.53 2.10 18.18
N SER A 88 -7.30 2.92 17.47
CA SER A 88 -8.69 2.63 17.12
C SER A 88 -8.84 1.89 15.79
N LEU A 89 -7.76 1.78 15.01
CA LEU A 89 -7.79 1.16 13.69
C LEU A 89 -7.93 -0.36 13.79
N ARG A 90 -8.53 -0.93 12.75
CA ARG A 90 -8.72 -2.38 12.64
C ARG A 90 -8.03 -2.89 11.37
N PRO A 91 -7.46 -4.10 11.40
CA PRO A 91 -7.03 -4.76 10.17
C PRO A 91 -8.20 -4.86 9.18
N THR A 92 -7.92 -4.76 7.90
CA THR A 92 -8.91 -5.06 6.87
C THR A 92 -9.30 -6.55 6.96
N PRO A 93 -10.57 -6.91 6.65
CA PRO A 93 -11.00 -8.29 6.77
C PRO A 93 -10.10 -9.24 5.99
N GLY A 94 -9.56 -10.26 6.65
CA GLY A 94 -8.73 -11.28 6.03
C GLY A 94 -7.28 -10.88 5.74
N ALA A 95 -6.80 -9.71 6.19
CA ALA A 95 -5.42 -9.26 5.93
C ALA A 95 -4.38 -10.30 6.36
N ARG A 96 -4.33 -10.68 7.64
CA ARG A 96 -3.36 -11.66 8.12
C ARG A 96 -3.50 -13.04 7.46
N PRO A 97 -4.68 -13.68 7.36
CA PRO A 97 -4.84 -14.97 6.68
C PRO A 97 -4.40 -14.95 5.20
N LEU A 98 -4.61 -13.84 4.49
CA LEU A 98 -4.13 -13.68 3.11
C LEU A 98 -2.59 -13.70 3.05
N LEU A 99 -1.93 -12.95 3.92
CA LEU A 99 -0.46 -12.92 3.96
C LEU A 99 0.14 -14.27 4.37
N GLU A 100 -0.50 -14.98 5.31
CA GLU A 100 -0.10 -16.34 5.69
C GLU A 100 -0.23 -17.30 4.51
N ARG A 101 -1.32 -17.22 3.74
CA ARG A 101 -1.48 -18.00 2.50
C ARG A 101 -0.40 -17.66 1.47
N MET A 102 -0.14 -16.38 1.23
CA MET A 102 0.92 -15.96 0.30
C MET A 102 2.28 -16.54 0.68
N ARG A 103 2.63 -16.51 1.99
CA ARG A 103 3.88 -17.11 2.48
C ARG A 103 3.92 -18.62 2.33
N ALA A 104 2.81 -19.30 2.59
CA ALA A 104 2.70 -20.76 2.41
C ALA A 104 2.89 -21.17 0.94
N GLU A 105 2.51 -20.30 -0.01
CA GLU A 105 2.77 -20.48 -1.44
C GLU A 105 4.19 -20.07 -1.87
N GLY A 106 5.03 -19.62 -0.94
CA GLY A 106 6.42 -19.25 -1.21
C GLY A 106 6.61 -17.87 -1.80
N LEU A 107 5.59 -17.00 -1.74
CA LEU A 107 5.67 -15.61 -2.22
C LEU A 107 6.50 -14.76 -1.23
N ALA A 108 7.45 -13.98 -1.74
CA ALA A 108 8.14 -12.97 -0.95
C ALA A 108 7.19 -11.80 -0.69
N LEU A 109 7.08 -11.36 0.58
CA LEU A 109 6.24 -10.23 0.99
C LEU A 109 7.12 -9.03 1.28
N VAL A 110 6.96 -7.95 0.52
CA VAL A 110 7.69 -6.69 0.69
C VAL A 110 6.71 -5.54 0.77
N VAL A 111 6.77 -4.77 1.84
CA VAL A 111 5.93 -3.56 1.96
C VAL A 111 6.44 -2.47 1.03
N ALA A 112 5.50 -1.76 0.38
CA ALA A 112 5.74 -0.59 -0.47
C ALA A 112 4.79 0.55 -0.03
N THR A 113 5.18 1.35 0.96
CA THR A 113 4.33 2.35 1.60
C THR A 113 4.91 3.75 1.55
N SER A 114 4.03 4.76 1.50
CA SER A 114 4.39 6.18 1.66
C SER A 114 4.57 6.59 3.14
N ALA A 115 4.39 5.68 4.10
CA ALA A 115 4.68 5.93 5.51
C ALA A 115 6.20 5.98 5.77
N SER A 116 6.62 6.68 6.83
CA SER A 116 8.00 6.61 7.33
C SER A 116 8.26 5.30 8.07
N GLY A 117 9.54 4.95 8.28
CA GLY A 117 9.91 3.70 8.96
C GLY A 117 9.30 3.55 10.36
N ASP A 118 9.32 4.63 11.16
CA ASP A 118 8.74 4.62 12.51
C ASP A 118 7.21 4.44 12.49
N GLU A 119 6.53 5.10 11.55
CA GLU A 119 5.09 4.98 11.36
C GLU A 119 4.74 3.57 10.88
N LEU A 120 5.50 3.01 9.94
CA LEU A 120 5.30 1.66 9.42
C LEU A 120 5.34 0.60 10.53
N ALA A 121 6.34 0.63 11.41
CA ALA A 121 6.44 -0.35 12.49
C ALA A 121 5.20 -0.33 13.42
N ALA A 122 4.61 0.84 13.64
CA ALA A 122 3.38 0.99 14.41
C ALA A 122 2.14 0.49 13.64
N LEU A 123 2.07 0.75 12.32
CA LEU A 123 0.99 0.25 11.45
C LEU A 123 1.00 -1.28 11.36
N LEU A 124 2.16 -1.90 11.15
CA LEU A 124 2.29 -3.37 11.07
C LEU A 124 1.85 -4.05 12.36
N ARG A 125 2.27 -3.53 13.53
CA ARG A 125 1.80 -4.04 14.83
C ARG A 125 0.29 -3.87 15.01
N GLN A 126 -0.26 -2.72 14.63
CA GLN A 126 -1.71 -2.47 14.72
C GLN A 126 -2.50 -3.39 13.79
N ALA A 127 -1.95 -3.71 12.62
CA ALA A 127 -2.53 -4.67 11.67
C ALA A 127 -2.32 -6.14 12.11
N GLY A 128 -1.45 -6.41 13.10
CA GLY A 128 -1.13 -7.76 13.58
C GLY A 128 -0.41 -8.61 12.55
N ILE A 129 0.49 -8.00 11.77
CA ILE A 129 1.22 -8.65 10.65
C ILE A 129 2.73 -8.36 10.68
N ASP A 130 3.25 -7.75 11.75
CA ASP A 130 4.65 -7.40 11.89
C ASP A 130 5.60 -8.62 11.85
N ASP A 131 5.15 -9.78 12.30
CA ASP A 131 5.86 -11.07 12.22
C ASP A 131 5.89 -11.69 10.82
N LEU A 132 5.06 -11.21 9.91
CA LEU A 132 4.96 -11.73 8.53
C LEU A 132 5.81 -10.93 7.53
N ILE A 133 6.21 -9.71 7.86
CA ILE A 133 6.91 -8.80 6.96
C ILE A 133 8.40 -8.75 7.30
N ALA A 134 9.22 -9.27 6.39
CA ALA A 134 10.67 -9.28 6.55
C ALA A 134 11.36 -8.05 5.92
N SER A 135 10.71 -7.37 4.97
CA SER A 135 11.30 -6.28 4.21
C SER A 135 10.28 -5.22 3.83
N ALA A 136 10.71 -3.96 3.80
CA ALA A 136 9.84 -2.84 3.47
C ALA A 136 10.61 -1.74 2.73
N ALA A 137 9.94 -1.10 1.76
CA ALA A 137 10.29 0.18 1.17
C ALA A 137 9.36 1.25 1.76
N THR A 138 9.95 2.32 2.29
CA THR A 138 9.25 3.42 2.98
C THR A 138 9.51 4.74 2.27
N SER A 139 8.85 5.81 2.68
CA SER A 139 9.11 7.15 2.18
C SER A 139 10.56 7.61 2.41
N SER A 140 11.25 7.04 3.39
CA SER A 140 12.67 7.34 3.66
C SER A 140 13.65 6.67 2.69
N ASP A 141 13.19 5.64 1.97
CA ASP A 141 14.02 4.88 1.02
C ASP A 141 13.88 5.38 -0.43
N ALA A 142 12.89 6.22 -0.72
CA ALA A 142 12.53 6.65 -2.07
C ALA A 142 12.59 8.17 -2.20
N ALA A 143 13.04 8.68 -3.35
CA ALA A 143 13.13 10.12 -3.59
C ALA A 143 11.75 10.78 -3.76
N ARG A 144 10.76 10.03 -4.26
CA ARG A 144 9.39 10.51 -4.52
C ARG A 144 8.38 9.45 -4.10
N SER A 145 7.29 9.94 -3.50
CA SER A 145 6.18 9.08 -3.09
C SER A 145 5.24 8.72 -4.26
N LYS A 146 4.33 7.76 -4.04
CA LYS A 146 3.27 7.42 -4.99
C LYS A 146 2.51 8.70 -5.45
N PRO A 147 2.16 8.81 -6.72
CA PRO A 147 2.17 7.82 -7.79
C PRO A 147 3.50 7.69 -8.56
N ASP A 148 4.60 8.28 -8.09
CA ASP A 148 5.90 8.02 -8.70
C ASP A 148 6.34 6.57 -8.41
N PRO A 149 7.10 5.93 -9.33
CA PRO A 149 7.43 4.50 -9.22
C PRO A 149 8.54 4.19 -8.21
N ASP A 150 9.14 5.21 -7.60
CA ASP A 150 10.38 5.10 -6.82
C ASP A 150 10.24 4.09 -5.66
N ILE A 151 9.16 4.14 -4.88
CA ILE A 151 8.90 3.21 -3.76
C ILE A 151 8.74 1.78 -4.28
N VAL A 152 8.03 1.60 -5.40
CA VAL A 152 7.85 0.28 -6.02
C VAL A 152 9.17 -0.26 -6.53
N GLY A 153 10.01 0.57 -7.14
CA GLY A 153 11.36 0.21 -7.57
C GLY A 153 12.26 -0.25 -6.41
N VAL A 154 12.22 0.46 -5.28
CA VAL A 154 12.94 0.06 -4.06
C VAL A 154 12.42 -1.28 -3.53
N ALA A 155 11.08 -1.46 -3.48
CA ALA A 155 10.48 -2.71 -3.04
C ALA A 155 10.84 -3.89 -3.96
N LEU A 156 10.88 -3.69 -5.28
CA LEU A 156 11.38 -4.68 -6.25
C LEU A 156 12.83 -5.07 -5.95
N ASN A 157 13.73 -4.11 -5.78
CA ASN A 157 15.11 -4.38 -5.46
C ASN A 157 15.24 -5.19 -4.16
N LYS A 158 14.47 -4.85 -3.14
CA LYS A 158 14.44 -5.57 -1.85
C LYS A 158 13.83 -6.97 -1.98
N SER A 159 12.92 -7.20 -2.93
CA SER A 159 12.33 -8.52 -3.18
C SER A 159 13.26 -9.48 -3.91
N GLY A 160 14.23 -8.97 -4.63
CA GLY A 160 15.15 -9.76 -5.46
C GLY A 160 14.53 -10.36 -6.72
N VAL A 161 13.29 -9.95 -7.10
CA VAL A 161 12.60 -10.44 -8.29
C VAL A 161 12.46 -9.37 -9.37
N ILE A 162 12.33 -9.78 -10.62
CA ILE A 162 12.06 -8.87 -11.74
C ILE A 162 10.59 -8.40 -11.72
N ALA A 163 10.31 -7.24 -12.28
CA ALA A 163 8.98 -6.63 -12.27
C ALA A 163 7.88 -7.56 -12.80
N ALA A 164 8.16 -8.31 -13.87
CA ALA A 164 7.20 -9.25 -14.46
C ALA A 164 6.80 -10.41 -13.53
N ARG A 165 7.57 -10.68 -12.48
CA ARG A 165 7.28 -11.72 -11.45
C ARG A 165 6.87 -11.13 -10.11
N ALA A 166 6.67 -9.82 -10.02
CA ALA A 166 6.15 -9.13 -8.86
C ALA A 166 4.71 -8.68 -9.11
N LEU A 167 3.93 -8.61 -8.05
CA LEU A 167 2.56 -8.10 -8.08
C LEU A 167 2.39 -7.08 -6.97
N MET A 168 1.77 -5.94 -7.28
CA MET A 168 1.37 -4.94 -6.27
C MET A 168 -0.03 -5.29 -5.74
N LEU A 169 -0.23 -5.20 -4.43
CA LEU A 169 -1.52 -5.22 -3.77
C LEU A 169 -1.77 -3.84 -3.14
N GLY A 170 -2.80 -3.13 -3.58
CA GLY A 170 -3.12 -1.77 -3.13
C GLY A 170 -4.60 -1.46 -3.24
N ASP A 171 -5.03 -0.29 -2.73
CA ASP A 171 -6.44 0.13 -2.70
C ASP A 171 -6.70 1.45 -3.45
N THR A 172 -5.66 2.08 -3.99
CA THR A 172 -5.77 3.39 -4.64
C THR A 172 -5.30 3.38 -6.11
N PRO A 173 -5.79 4.31 -6.95
CA PRO A 173 -5.23 4.50 -8.28
C PRO A 173 -3.75 4.93 -8.25
N TYR A 174 -3.27 5.47 -7.14
CA TYR A 174 -1.86 5.85 -6.98
C TYR A 174 -0.93 4.64 -6.85
N ASP A 175 -1.41 3.55 -6.26
CA ASP A 175 -0.71 2.26 -6.23
C ASP A 175 -0.61 1.68 -7.62
N ILE A 176 -1.72 1.69 -8.34
CA ILE A 176 -1.81 1.18 -9.72
C ILE A 176 -0.88 1.97 -10.64
N GLU A 177 -0.91 3.30 -10.57
CA GLU A 177 -0.05 4.16 -11.39
C GLU A 177 1.44 3.93 -11.07
N ALA A 178 1.81 3.91 -9.78
CA ALA A 178 3.20 3.68 -9.35
C ALA A 178 3.70 2.30 -9.81
N ALA A 179 2.89 1.25 -9.65
CA ALA A 179 3.21 -0.11 -10.06
C ALA A 179 3.33 -0.22 -11.59
N THR A 180 2.37 0.32 -12.34
CA THR A 180 2.39 0.33 -13.82
C THR A 180 3.64 1.01 -14.35
N ARG A 181 4.02 2.16 -13.80
CA ARG A 181 5.24 2.90 -14.20
C ARG A 181 6.53 2.13 -13.84
N ALA A 182 6.46 1.22 -12.87
CA ALA A 182 7.55 0.30 -12.52
C ALA A 182 7.50 -1.03 -13.29
N GLY A 183 6.51 -1.24 -14.18
CA GLY A 183 6.33 -2.47 -14.93
C GLY A 183 5.73 -3.62 -14.10
N VAL A 184 5.07 -3.32 -12.99
CA VAL A 184 4.47 -4.27 -12.05
C VAL A 184 2.95 -4.29 -12.23
N ALA A 185 2.36 -5.49 -12.33
CA ALA A 185 0.90 -5.65 -12.36
C ALA A 185 0.31 -5.41 -10.95
N THR A 186 -0.95 -4.97 -10.88
CA THR A 186 -1.62 -4.67 -9.61
C THR A 186 -2.90 -5.47 -9.46
N ILE A 187 -3.12 -6.04 -8.27
CA ILE A 187 -4.45 -6.39 -7.75
C ILE A 187 -4.92 -5.24 -6.88
N ALA A 188 -6.10 -4.70 -7.15
CA ALA A 188 -6.70 -3.63 -6.37
C ALA A 188 -7.75 -4.16 -5.38
N LEU A 189 -7.87 -3.48 -4.22
CA LEU A 189 -8.87 -3.78 -3.20
C LEU A 189 -9.80 -2.56 -3.00
N ARG A 190 -11.12 -2.81 -2.90
CA ARG A 190 -12.12 -1.76 -2.65
C ARG A 190 -12.19 -1.33 -1.18
N CYS A 191 -11.59 -2.12 -0.26
CA CYS A 191 -11.71 -1.87 1.19
C CYS A 191 -11.12 -0.54 1.65
N GLY A 192 -10.22 0.07 0.89
CA GLY A 192 -9.70 1.41 1.17
C GLY A 192 -10.74 2.52 1.04
N ARG A 193 -11.84 2.24 0.34
CA ARG A 193 -12.98 3.15 0.11
C ARG A 193 -12.60 4.47 -0.58
N GLY A 194 -13.55 5.10 -1.23
CA GLY A 194 -13.35 6.39 -1.90
C GLY A 194 -12.97 6.30 -3.38
N TRP A 195 -12.79 5.09 -3.91
CA TRP A 195 -12.53 4.85 -5.33
C TRP A 195 -13.52 3.83 -5.88
N ASP A 196 -14.06 4.10 -7.07
CA ASP A 196 -14.88 3.16 -7.82
C ASP A 196 -14.04 2.27 -8.76
N ASP A 197 -14.66 1.30 -9.38
CA ASP A 197 -14.00 0.38 -10.29
C ASP A 197 -13.40 1.09 -11.52
N ALA A 198 -13.95 2.21 -11.93
CA ALA A 198 -13.40 2.99 -13.04
C ALA A 198 -12.04 3.61 -12.67
N ALA A 199 -11.90 4.10 -11.44
CA ALA A 199 -10.63 4.60 -10.93
C ALA A 199 -9.59 3.48 -10.72
N LEU A 200 -10.03 2.24 -10.51
CA LEU A 200 -9.19 1.07 -10.30
C LEU A 200 -8.98 0.22 -11.57
N ALA A 201 -9.49 0.64 -12.72
CA ALA A 201 -9.50 -0.14 -13.97
C ALA A 201 -8.12 -0.50 -14.53
N GLY A 202 -7.03 0.12 -14.05
CA GLY A 202 -5.66 -0.27 -14.42
C GLY A 202 -5.15 -1.53 -13.71
N ALA A 203 -5.88 -2.06 -12.72
CA ALA A 203 -5.54 -3.30 -12.04
C ALA A 203 -5.93 -4.52 -12.91
N ILE A 204 -5.14 -5.60 -12.81
CA ILE A 204 -5.42 -6.86 -13.52
C ILE A 204 -6.58 -7.65 -12.87
N ALA A 205 -6.91 -7.37 -11.61
CA ALA A 205 -8.06 -7.90 -10.88
C ALA A 205 -8.44 -6.95 -9.75
N ILE A 206 -9.73 -6.92 -9.39
CA ILE A 206 -10.26 -6.10 -8.31
C ILE A 206 -11.08 -7.00 -7.38
N PHE A 207 -10.80 -6.93 -6.07
CA PHE A 207 -11.54 -7.66 -5.03
C PHE A 207 -12.06 -6.69 -3.97
N ASP A 208 -13.06 -7.10 -3.20
CA ASP A 208 -13.64 -6.22 -2.17
C ASP A 208 -12.66 -5.95 -1.02
N ASP A 209 -11.96 -7.00 -0.57
CA ASP A 209 -11.00 -6.94 0.53
C ASP A 209 -10.04 -8.15 0.48
N PRO A 210 -9.05 -8.24 1.37
CA PRO A 210 -8.15 -9.39 1.49
C PRO A 210 -8.89 -10.72 1.69
N LYS A 211 -10.04 -10.73 2.40
CA LYS A 211 -10.84 -11.94 2.62
C LYS A 211 -11.45 -12.44 1.31
N ALA A 212 -11.97 -11.53 0.49
CA ALA A 212 -12.54 -11.87 -0.82
C ALA A 212 -11.47 -12.41 -1.77
N LEU A 213 -10.27 -11.80 -1.78
CA LEU A 213 -9.13 -12.30 -2.56
C LEU A 213 -8.71 -13.70 -2.09
N LEU A 214 -8.61 -13.93 -0.77
CA LEU A 214 -8.30 -15.24 -0.21
C LEU A 214 -9.35 -16.30 -0.58
N ALA A 215 -10.62 -15.95 -0.50
CA ALA A 215 -11.72 -16.87 -0.88
C ALA A 215 -11.72 -17.21 -2.38
N ALA A 216 -11.21 -16.33 -3.20
CA ALA A 216 -11.07 -16.52 -4.64
C ALA A 216 -9.68 -17.01 -5.07
N TRP A 217 -8.83 -17.43 -4.13
CA TRP A 217 -7.40 -17.71 -4.35
C TRP A 217 -7.13 -18.50 -5.63
N GLU A 218 -7.76 -19.64 -5.82
CA GLU A 218 -7.52 -20.55 -6.95
C GLU A 218 -7.91 -19.97 -8.32
N ARG A 219 -8.68 -18.88 -8.32
CA ARG A 219 -9.09 -18.13 -9.53
C ARG A 219 -8.42 -16.77 -9.62
N SER A 220 -7.60 -16.45 -8.64
CA SER A 220 -6.88 -15.17 -8.62
C SER A 220 -5.58 -15.24 -9.43
N PRO A 221 -5.02 -14.10 -9.84
CA PRO A 221 -3.71 -14.06 -10.48
C PRO A 221 -2.57 -14.61 -9.62
N LEU A 222 -2.78 -14.80 -8.31
CA LEU A 222 -1.80 -15.33 -7.36
C LEU A 222 -1.75 -16.87 -7.34
N ALA A 223 -2.76 -17.55 -7.87
CA ALA A 223 -2.73 -19.01 -7.97
C ALA A 223 -1.63 -19.47 -8.91
N ARG A 224 -0.96 -20.57 -8.57
CA ARG A 224 -0.02 -21.22 -9.47
C ARG A 224 -0.76 -21.77 -10.68
N SER A 225 -0.20 -21.61 -11.88
CA SER A 225 -0.72 -22.30 -13.06
C SER A 225 -0.69 -23.81 -12.83
N ALA A 226 -1.78 -24.51 -13.15
CA ALA A 226 -1.93 -25.96 -12.93
C ALA A 226 -0.81 -26.81 -13.59
N SER A 227 -0.09 -26.25 -14.55
CA SER A 227 1.03 -26.90 -15.23
C SER A 227 2.30 -27.07 -14.39
N ALA A 228 2.44 -26.34 -13.28
CA ALA A 228 3.63 -26.47 -12.40
C ALA A 228 3.52 -27.56 -11.34
N GLN A 229 2.35 -28.18 -11.18
CA GLN A 229 2.10 -29.22 -10.16
C GLN A 229 2.34 -30.66 -10.65
N ALA A 230 2.66 -30.85 -11.92
CA ALA A 230 2.85 -32.17 -12.51
C ALA A 230 4.34 -32.49 -12.81
N SER A 231 5.19 -32.42 -11.79
CA SER A 231 6.47 -33.17 -11.82
C SER A 231 6.38 -34.26 -10.77
N PRO A 232 6.12 -35.52 -11.15
CA PRO A 232 6.24 -36.62 -10.24
C PRO A 232 7.74 -36.80 -9.90
N GLN A 233 8.00 -36.90 -8.62
CA GLN A 233 9.30 -37.37 -8.14
C GLN A 233 9.48 -38.79 -8.65
N GLY A 234 10.45 -38.96 -9.56
CA GLY A 234 11.01 -40.21 -9.98
C GLY A 234 12.32 -40.48 -9.26
#